data_8f69a4f86ca0d8c207f891dc3d151842
#
_entry.id   8f69a4f86ca0d8c207f891dc3d151842
#
_cell.length_a   1.000
_cell.length_b   1.000
_cell.length_c   1.000
_cell.angle_alpha   90.00
_cell.angle_beta   90.00
_cell.angle_gamma   90.00
#
_symmetry.space_group_name_H-M   'P 1'
#
loop_
_entity.id
_entity.type
_entity.pdbx_description
1 polymer ?
#
loop_
_entity_poly.entity_id
_entity_poly.type
_entity_poly.pdbx_seq_one_letter_code
_entity_poly.pdbx_strand_id
1 'polypeptide(L)'
;MEKVIVNHKRTKVVFDTEKRIYTKYFYPKFDKRLKFFLGFRKYPGRNYKYISDILEKDGIKVAEVVDFDKYSVSTKEINGKDLSEELINSEKERGKELINKYVEIVSKIINLGIYFGDFNFDNFIVYQNELYAIDLEDYRKDFFSAYRKKSLIKRLKRQLVERTEIIGKMSDFYDGNNVFNEIEKRLK
;
A
#
# COMPACT_ATOMS: atom_id res chain seq x y z
N MET A 1 10.43 -19.58 -15.08
CA MET A 1 10.81 -18.61 -16.16
C MET A 1 10.52 -17.18 -15.67
N GLU A 2 11.48 -16.27 -15.84
CA GLU A 2 11.31 -14.88 -15.38
C GLU A 2 10.65 -14.00 -16.42
N LYS A 3 9.67 -13.20 -16.02
CA LYS A 3 8.98 -12.21 -16.85
C LYS A 3 9.16 -10.83 -16.22
N VAL A 4 9.64 -9.86 -17.00
CA VAL A 4 9.73 -8.46 -16.54
C VAL A 4 8.33 -7.83 -16.62
N ILE A 5 7.79 -7.40 -15.49
CA ILE A 5 6.46 -6.78 -15.36
C ILE A 5 6.57 -5.26 -15.43
N VAL A 6 7.55 -4.70 -14.70
CA VAL A 6 7.81 -3.26 -14.68
C VAL A 6 9.30 -3.02 -14.92
N ASN A 7 9.61 -2.04 -15.76
CA ASN A 7 10.99 -1.62 -15.99
C ASN A 7 11.06 -0.09 -16.14
N HIS A 8 11.19 0.59 -15.01
CA HIS A 8 11.34 2.03 -14.94
C HIS A 8 12.72 2.44 -14.43
N LYS A 9 13.10 3.69 -14.64
CA LYS A 9 14.39 4.24 -14.21
C LYS A 9 14.71 4.02 -12.73
N ARG A 10 13.70 3.84 -11.87
CA ARG A 10 13.87 3.72 -10.42
C ARG A 10 13.41 2.39 -9.83
N THR A 11 12.72 1.59 -10.60
CA THR A 11 12.13 0.34 -10.12
C THR A 11 12.05 -0.66 -11.25
N LYS A 12 12.45 -1.89 -10.97
CA LYS A 12 12.23 -3.04 -11.85
C LYS A 12 11.48 -4.11 -11.07
N VAL A 13 10.44 -4.68 -11.66
CA VAL A 13 9.70 -5.82 -11.08
C VAL A 13 9.81 -6.99 -12.04
N VAL A 14 10.22 -8.11 -11.51
CA VAL A 14 10.34 -9.39 -12.22
C VAL A 14 9.41 -10.40 -11.55
N PHE A 15 8.71 -11.18 -12.33
CA PHE A 15 7.86 -12.27 -11.87
C PHE A 15 8.44 -13.62 -12.30
N ASP A 16 8.74 -14.45 -11.33
CA ASP A 16 9.09 -15.86 -11.57
C ASP A 16 7.79 -16.67 -11.63
N THR A 17 7.45 -17.13 -12.83
CA THR A 17 6.20 -17.85 -13.10
C THR A 17 6.15 -19.25 -12.48
N GLU A 18 7.29 -19.89 -12.25
CA GLU A 18 7.38 -21.23 -11.66
C GLU A 18 7.24 -21.16 -10.14
N LYS A 19 7.94 -20.22 -9.52
CA LYS A 19 7.91 -20.03 -8.07
C LYS A 19 6.75 -19.17 -7.59
N ARG A 20 6.05 -18.48 -8.49
CA ARG A 20 5.00 -17.49 -8.17
C ARG A 20 5.52 -16.39 -7.24
N ILE A 21 6.67 -15.83 -7.56
CA ILE A 21 7.37 -14.82 -6.76
C ILE A 21 7.57 -13.55 -7.59
N TYR A 22 7.19 -12.42 -7.02
CA TYR A 22 7.55 -11.09 -7.52
C TYR A 22 8.82 -10.61 -6.82
N THR A 23 9.83 -10.19 -7.59
CA THR A 23 11.01 -9.52 -7.07
C THR A 23 11.05 -8.09 -7.55
N LYS A 24 11.01 -7.14 -6.60
CA LYS A 24 11.08 -5.70 -6.85
C LYS A 24 12.48 -5.19 -6.52
N TYR A 25 13.15 -4.59 -7.51
CA TYR A 25 14.45 -3.96 -7.39
C TYR A 25 14.30 -2.45 -7.34
N PHE A 26 15.04 -1.80 -6.45
CA PHE A 26 14.98 -0.36 -6.22
C PHE A 26 16.27 0.32 -6.68
N TYR A 27 16.15 1.36 -7.50
CA TYR A 27 17.25 2.18 -8.00
C TYR A 27 17.10 3.64 -7.53
N PRO A 28 17.33 3.93 -6.22
CA PRO A 28 17.13 5.26 -5.67
C PRO A 28 18.16 6.25 -6.22
N LYS A 29 17.76 7.52 -6.34
CA LYS A 29 18.65 8.63 -6.67
C LYS A 29 19.74 8.80 -5.60
N PHE A 30 20.83 9.48 -5.95
CA PHE A 30 21.98 9.69 -5.08
C PHE A 30 21.61 10.36 -3.74
N ASP A 31 20.77 11.40 -3.77
CA ASP A 31 20.27 12.07 -2.57
C ASP A 31 19.53 11.13 -1.60
N LYS A 32 18.74 10.20 -2.13
CA LYS A 32 18.08 9.16 -1.33
C LYS A 32 19.09 8.13 -0.80
N ARG A 33 20.08 7.73 -1.62
CA ARG A 33 21.14 6.79 -1.20
C ARG A 33 21.95 7.34 -0.04
N LEU A 34 22.28 8.65 -0.07
CA LEU A 34 22.97 9.32 1.02
C LEU A 34 22.16 9.29 2.33
N LYS A 35 20.84 9.54 2.27
CA LYS A 35 19.93 9.44 3.43
C LYS A 35 19.87 8.04 4.02
N PHE A 36 19.93 7.00 3.18
CA PHE A 36 20.01 5.61 3.64
C PHE A 36 21.36 5.33 4.31
N PHE A 37 22.44 5.78 3.72
CA PHE A 37 23.79 5.59 4.26
C PHE A 37 23.98 6.27 5.64
N LEU A 38 23.44 7.49 5.78
CA LEU A 38 23.48 8.25 7.03
C LEU A 38 22.46 7.77 8.08
N GLY A 39 21.68 6.72 7.80
CA GLY A 39 20.71 6.17 8.75
C GLY A 39 19.41 6.98 8.91
N PHE A 40 19.23 8.08 8.18
CA PHE A 40 17.98 8.87 8.23
C PHE A 40 16.77 8.12 7.68
N ARG A 41 16.99 7.05 6.94
CA ARG A 41 15.97 6.18 6.38
C ARG A 41 16.46 4.75 6.29
N LYS A 42 15.57 3.79 6.51
CA LYS A 42 15.84 2.39 6.16
C LYS A 42 15.96 2.24 4.64
N TYR A 43 16.83 1.34 4.20
CA TYR A 43 16.91 0.92 2.80
C TYR A 43 15.55 0.34 2.34
N PRO A 44 15.13 0.53 1.09
CA PRO A 44 13.76 0.24 0.67
C PRO A 44 13.35 -1.23 0.87
N GLY A 45 14.19 -2.21 0.52
CA GLY A 45 13.85 -3.62 0.75
C GLY A 45 13.77 -3.97 2.23
N ARG A 46 14.71 -3.48 3.05
CA ARG A 46 14.66 -3.63 4.52
C ARG A 46 13.48 -2.91 5.15
N ASN A 47 13.09 -1.75 4.59
CA ASN A 47 11.91 -1.02 5.06
C ASN A 47 10.63 -1.78 4.73
N TYR A 48 10.54 -2.35 3.54
CA TYR A 48 9.42 -3.19 3.14
C TYR A 48 9.19 -4.32 4.16
N LYS A 49 10.24 -5.12 4.43
CA LYS A 49 10.17 -6.21 5.43
C LYS A 49 9.79 -5.70 6.82
N TYR A 50 10.40 -4.61 7.28
CA TYR A 50 10.10 -4.02 8.58
C TYR A 50 8.63 -3.57 8.71
N ILE A 51 8.07 -2.97 7.69
CA ILE A 51 6.67 -2.56 7.67
C ILE A 51 5.75 -3.78 7.58
N SER A 52 6.07 -4.74 6.72
CA SER A 52 5.34 -6.02 6.61
C SER A 52 5.18 -6.69 7.98
N ASP A 53 6.28 -6.82 8.73
CA ASP A 53 6.26 -7.43 10.07
C ASP A 53 5.36 -6.69 11.06
N ILE A 54 5.34 -5.35 10.99
CA ILE A 54 4.46 -4.55 11.85
C ILE A 54 2.99 -4.78 11.48
N LEU A 55 2.66 -4.78 10.19
CA LEU A 55 1.30 -4.96 9.71
C LEU A 55 0.77 -6.36 10.02
N GLU A 56 1.56 -7.39 9.75
CA GLU A 56 1.21 -8.78 10.06
C GLU A 56 0.97 -9.01 11.55
N LYS A 57 1.82 -8.45 12.41
CA LYS A 57 1.67 -8.52 13.87
C LYS A 57 0.35 -7.90 14.35
N ASP A 58 -0.16 -6.92 13.65
CA ASP A 58 -1.44 -6.25 13.96
C ASP A 58 -2.62 -6.86 13.18
N GLY A 59 -2.42 -8.01 12.53
CA GLY A 59 -3.45 -8.74 11.80
C GLY A 59 -3.83 -8.13 10.45
N ILE A 60 -3.01 -7.23 9.91
CA ILE A 60 -3.19 -6.68 8.56
C ILE A 60 -2.46 -7.59 7.58
N LYS A 61 -3.18 -8.08 6.57
CA LYS A 61 -2.63 -8.97 5.56
C LYS A 61 -1.74 -8.23 4.59
N VAL A 62 -0.60 -8.82 4.25
CA VAL A 62 0.38 -8.35 3.27
C VAL A 62 0.90 -9.53 2.45
N ALA A 63 1.59 -9.25 1.34
CA ALA A 63 2.26 -10.31 0.60
C ALA A 63 3.41 -10.90 1.43
N GLU A 64 3.48 -12.22 1.55
CA GLU A 64 4.55 -12.93 2.27
C GLU A 64 5.92 -12.58 1.68
N VAL A 65 6.80 -12.01 2.50
CA VAL A 65 8.18 -11.69 2.12
C VAL A 65 9.04 -12.94 2.22
N VAL A 66 9.51 -13.44 1.09
CA VAL A 66 10.35 -14.65 1.01
C VAL A 66 11.84 -14.36 1.04
N ASP A 67 12.24 -13.17 0.56
CA ASP A 67 13.62 -12.69 0.58
C ASP A 67 13.69 -11.18 0.51
N PHE A 68 14.75 -10.58 1.08
CA PHE A 68 14.97 -9.14 0.99
C PHE A 68 16.44 -8.77 1.19
N ASP A 69 16.85 -7.67 0.55
CA ASP A 69 18.14 -7.02 0.76
C ASP A 69 17.96 -5.50 0.93
N LYS A 70 19.02 -4.75 0.86
CA LYS A 70 18.99 -3.27 0.91
C LYS A 70 18.10 -2.69 -0.19
N TYR A 71 18.21 -3.21 -1.40
CA TYR A 71 17.60 -2.65 -2.61
C TYR A 71 16.70 -3.61 -3.36
N SER A 72 16.31 -4.70 -2.75
CA SER A 72 15.36 -5.66 -3.32
C SER A 72 14.44 -6.25 -2.26
N VAL A 73 13.29 -6.70 -2.70
CA VAL A 73 12.36 -7.51 -1.93
C VAL A 73 11.67 -8.51 -2.86
N SER A 74 11.55 -9.73 -2.39
CA SER A 74 10.83 -10.80 -3.07
C SER A 74 9.62 -11.19 -2.24
N THR A 75 8.45 -11.22 -2.87
CA THR A 75 7.19 -11.56 -2.22
C THR A 75 6.46 -12.65 -2.98
N LYS A 76 5.73 -13.50 -2.27
CA LYS A 76 4.80 -14.43 -2.92
C LYS A 76 3.70 -13.67 -3.63
N GLU A 77 3.26 -14.22 -4.75
CA GLU A 77 2.11 -13.71 -5.46
C GLU A 77 0.85 -13.87 -4.61
N ILE A 78 0.02 -12.83 -4.63
CA ILE A 78 -1.36 -12.88 -4.18
C ILE A 78 -2.23 -13.05 -5.42
N ASN A 79 -2.90 -14.18 -5.56
CA ASN A 79 -3.72 -14.50 -6.73
C ASN A 79 -5.10 -13.82 -6.64
N GLY A 80 -5.10 -12.49 -6.56
CA GLY A 80 -6.26 -11.63 -6.43
C GLY A 80 -6.27 -10.51 -7.47
N LYS A 81 -7.22 -9.59 -7.33
CA LYS A 81 -7.36 -8.40 -8.16
C LYS A 81 -7.08 -7.14 -7.35
N ASP A 82 -6.60 -6.09 -8.00
CA ASP A 82 -6.50 -4.79 -7.38
C ASP A 82 -7.86 -4.31 -6.86
N LEU A 83 -7.87 -3.67 -5.70
CA LEU A 83 -9.10 -3.17 -5.09
C LEU A 83 -9.84 -2.19 -6.01
N SER A 84 -9.12 -1.37 -6.79
CA SER A 84 -9.73 -0.47 -7.78
C SER A 84 -10.47 -1.24 -8.88
N GLU A 85 -9.89 -2.30 -9.42
CA GLU A 85 -10.53 -3.15 -10.43
C GLU A 85 -11.76 -3.86 -9.83
N GLU A 86 -11.62 -4.40 -8.63
CA GLU A 86 -12.71 -5.09 -7.94
C GLU A 86 -13.87 -4.14 -7.64
N LEU A 87 -13.60 -2.92 -7.15
CA LEU A 87 -14.64 -1.91 -6.87
C LEU A 87 -15.39 -1.48 -8.11
N ILE A 88 -14.69 -1.24 -9.24
CA ILE A 88 -15.31 -0.84 -10.52
C ILE A 88 -16.29 -1.90 -11.05
N ASN A 89 -16.00 -3.17 -10.78
CA ASN A 89 -16.77 -4.32 -11.27
C ASN A 89 -17.75 -4.87 -10.21
N SER A 90 -17.80 -4.27 -9.02
CA SER A 90 -18.63 -4.74 -7.92
C SER A 90 -20.06 -4.22 -8.01
N GLU A 91 -21.01 -5.06 -7.60
CA GLU A 91 -22.35 -4.62 -7.23
C GLU A 91 -22.29 -3.76 -5.95
N LYS A 92 -23.33 -2.95 -5.73
CA LYS A 92 -23.42 -1.96 -4.66
C LYS A 92 -23.08 -2.52 -3.27
N GLU A 93 -23.65 -3.63 -2.87
CA GLU A 93 -23.45 -4.18 -1.53
C GLU A 93 -22.01 -4.73 -1.37
N ARG A 94 -21.50 -5.37 -2.39
CA ARG A 94 -20.09 -5.82 -2.41
C ARG A 94 -19.11 -4.66 -2.38
N GLY A 95 -19.38 -3.62 -3.16
CA GLY A 95 -18.57 -2.40 -3.17
C GLY A 95 -18.51 -1.75 -1.79
N LYS A 96 -19.65 -1.63 -1.10
CA LYS A 96 -19.68 -1.10 0.28
C LYS A 96 -18.89 -1.95 1.27
N GLU A 97 -18.98 -3.27 1.18
CA GLU A 97 -18.20 -4.19 2.02
C GLU A 97 -16.69 -3.95 1.86
N LEU A 98 -16.22 -3.89 0.61
CA LEU A 98 -14.81 -3.64 0.30
C LEU A 98 -14.33 -2.28 0.79
N ILE A 99 -15.15 -1.22 0.62
CA ILE A 99 -14.84 0.11 1.15
C ILE A 99 -14.74 0.09 2.69
N ASN A 100 -15.63 -0.61 3.38
CA ASN A 100 -15.57 -0.73 4.83
C ASN A 100 -14.28 -1.43 5.30
N LYS A 101 -13.86 -2.50 4.62
CA LYS A 101 -12.59 -3.17 4.89
C LYS A 101 -11.39 -2.26 4.64
N TYR A 102 -11.43 -1.49 3.56
CA TYR A 102 -10.39 -0.49 3.26
C TYR A 102 -10.31 0.57 4.36
N VAL A 103 -11.43 1.13 4.79
CA VAL A 103 -11.51 2.11 5.90
C VAL A 103 -10.90 1.53 7.17
N GLU A 104 -11.22 0.28 7.50
CA GLU A 104 -10.67 -0.40 8.68
C GLU A 104 -9.15 -0.54 8.60
N ILE A 105 -8.64 -1.05 7.49
CA ILE A 105 -7.21 -1.30 7.31
C ILE A 105 -6.42 0.01 7.31
N VAL A 106 -6.84 1.01 6.55
CA VAL A 106 -6.15 2.30 6.49
C VAL A 106 -6.14 3.00 7.86
N SER A 107 -7.26 2.95 8.59
CA SER A 107 -7.33 3.50 9.95
C SER A 107 -6.39 2.77 10.90
N LYS A 108 -6.31 1.44 10.84
CA LYS A 108 -5.37 0.64 11.63
C LYS A 108 -3.92 1.02 11.31
N ILE A 109 -3.54 1.09 10.03
CA ILE A 109 -2.20 1.46 9.59
C ILE A 109 -1.79 2.83 10.16
N ILE A 110 -2.68 3.82 10.07
CA ILE A 110 -2.42 5.17 10.59
C ILE A 110 -2.29 5.14 12.12
N ASN A 111 -3.15 4.40 12.83
CA ASN A 111 -3.11 4.27 14.29
C ASN A 111 -1.86 3.53 14.80
N LEU A 112 -1.23 2.70 13.96
CA LEU A 112 0.09 2.10 14.24
C LEU A 112 1.25 3.11 14.18
N GLY A 113 0.98 4.37 13.82
CA GLY A 113 1.99 5.40 13.66
C GLY A 113 2.74 5.33 12.32
N ILE A 114 2.14 4.70 11.32
CA ILE A 114 2.67 4.65 9.96
C ILE A 114 2.05 5.80 9.17
N TYR A 115 2.81 6.90 9.02
CA TYR A 115 2.28 8.16 8.48
C TYR A 115 2.78 8.53 7.09
N PHE A 116 3.44 7.62 6.42
CA PHE A 116 3.81 7.80 5.04
C PHE A 116 3.48 6.51 4.29
N GLY A 117 2.75 6.62 3.22
CA GLY A 117 2.31 5.53 2.39
C GLY A 117 1.44 6.08 1.28
N ASP A 118 1.23 5.32 0.26
CA ASP A 118 0.27 5.61 -0.80
C ASP A 118 -0.94 4.69 -0.60
N PHE A 119 -2.04 5.26 -0.08
CA PHE A 119 -3.27 4.53 0.20
C PHE A 119 -4.23 4.49 -1.00
N ASN A 120 -3.71 4.51 -2.22
CA ASN A 120 -4.50 4.27 -3.40
C ASN A 120 -5.10 2.86 -3.38
N PHE A 121 -6.28 2.69 -3.96
CA PHE A 121 -6.92 1.38 -4.07
C PHE A 121 -6.05 0.36 -4.81
N ASP A 122 -5.24 0.80 -5.79
CA ASP A 122 -4.29 -0.05 -6.53
C ASP A 122 -3.17 -0.65 -5.65
N ASN A 123 -2.98 -0.14 -4.42
CA ASN A 123 -2.03 -0.65 -3.45
C ASN A 123 -2.66 -1.66 -2.47
N PHE A 124 -3.84 -2.15 -2.81
CA PHE A 124 -4.52 -3.23 -2.08
C PHE A 124 -5.00 -4.29 -3.05
N ILE A 125 -4.75 -5.55 -2.73
CA ILE A 125 -5.25 -6.71 -3.50
C ILE A 125 -6.39 -7.36 -2.74
N VAL A 126 -7.48 -7.66 -3.43
CA VAL A 126 -8.61 -8.45 -2.92
C VAL A 126 -8.34 -9.91 -3.24
N TYR A 127 -8.21 -10.74 -2.20
CA TYR A 127 -8.07 -12.19 -2.35
C TYR A 127 -8.83 -12.90 -1.24
N GLN A 128 -9.66 -13.88 -1.60
CA GLN A 128 -10.49 -14.66 -0.66
C GLN A 128 -11.29 -13.77 0.31
N ASN A 129 -11.90 -12.72 -0.21
CA ASN A 129 -12.67 -11.73 0.56
C ASN A 129 -11.86 -10.91 1.57
N GLU A 130 -10.54 -10.90 1.49
CA GLU A 130 -9.64 -10.14 2.35
C GLU A 130 -8.86 -9.11 1.55
N LEU A 131 -8.42 -8.02 2.21
CA LEU A 131 -7.54 -7.03 1.62
C LEU A 131 -6.11 -7.23 2.07
N TYR A 132 -5.22 -7.26 1.10
CA TYR A 132 -3.77 -7.33 1.30
C TYR A 132 -3.14 -6.00 0.91
N ALA A 133 -2.41 -5.37 1.81
CA ALA A 133 -1.63 -4.17 1.50
C ALA A 133 -0.33 -4.55 0.77
N ILE A 134 -0.03 -3.83 -0.31
CA ILE A 134 1.17 -4.00 -1.13
C ILE A 134 1.94 -2.68 -1.26
N ASP A 135 3.11 -2.68 -1.92
CA ASP A 135 3.93 -1.49 -2.17
C ASP A 135 4.36 -0.74 -0.90
N LEU A 136 4.81 -1.51 0.11
CA LEU A 136 5.11 -1.03 1.46
C LEU A 136 6.45 -0.27 1.59
N GLU A 137 7.28 -0.19 0.55
CA GLU A 137 8.61 0.42 0.63
C GLU A 137 8.60 1.92 0.95
N ASP A 138 7.53 2.61 0.64
CA ASP A 138 7.37 4.03 0.96
C ASP A 138 6.62 4.29 2.29
N TYR A 139 6.07 3.25 2.92
CA TYR A 139 5.48 3.36 4.26
C TYR A 139 6.53 3.66 5.30
N ARG A 140 6.22 4.47 6.32
CA ARG A 140 7.20 4.88 7.34
C ARG A 140 6.60 4.99 8.71
N LYS A 141 7.35 4.39 9.63
CA LYS A 141 7.19 4.59 11.07
C LYS A 141 8.51 5.14 11.60
N ASP A 142 8.54 6.42 11.94
CA ASP A 142 9.74 7.08 12.46
C ASP A 142 9.41 8.14 13.53
N PHE A 143 10.46 8.72 14.15
CA PHE A 143 10.34 9.69 15.24
C PHE A 143 9.61 10.99 14.87
N PHE A 144 9.58 11.35 13.60
CA PHE A 144 8.92 12.59 13.11
C PHE A 144 7.45 12.37 12.72
N SER A 145 6.86 11.33 13.24
CA SER A 145 5.53 10.84 12.87
C SER A 145 4.41 11.87 13.05
N ALA A 146 4.39 12.65 14.12
CA ALA A 146 3.31 13.61 14.40
C ALA A 146 3.16 14.72 13.32
N TYR A 147 4.28 15.27 12.84
CA TYR A 147 4.27 16.25 11.74
C TYR A 147 3.78 15.62 10.42
N ARG A 148 4.13 14.38 10.18
CA ARG A 148 3.75 13.65 8.97
C ARG A 148 2.29 13.22 8.96
N LYS A 149 1.68 12.98 10.13
CA LYS A 149 0.25 12.63 10.24
C LYS A 149 -0.61 13.70 9.54
N LYS A 150 -0.40 14.99 9.83
CA LYS A 150 -1.15 16.09 9.21
C LYS A 150 -1.00 16.10 7.67
N SER A 151 0.21 15.91 7.17
CA SER A 151 0.48 15.85 5.73
C SER A 151 -0.17 14.63 5.07
N LEU A 152 -0.12 13.47 5.74
CA LEU A 152 -0.76 12.24 5.28
C LEU A 152 -2.28 12.43 5.16
N ILE A 153 -2.94 12.93 6.21
CA ILE A 153 -4.39 13.14 6.24
C ILE A 153 -4.82 14.06 5.09
N LYS A 154 -4.10 15.16 4.85
CA LYS A 154 -4.38 16.05 3.72
C LYS A 154 -4.27 15.32 2.37
N ARG A 155 -3.24 14.49 2.19
CA ARG A 155 -3.04 13.72 0.97
C ARG A 155 -4.10 12.65 0.79
N LEU A 156 -4.42 11.91 1.85
CA LEU A 156 -5.47 10.89 1.86
C LEU A 156 -6.82 11.48 1.46
N LYS A 157 -7.21 12.61 2.04
CA LYS A 157 -8.44 13.31 1.65
C LYS A 157 -8.46 13.61 0.15
N ARG A 158 -7.37 14.18 -0.38
CA ARG A 158 -7.26 14.46 -1.81
C ARG A 158 -7.37 13.19 -2.66
N GLN A 159 -6.71 12.12 -2.27
CA GLN A 159 -6.77 10.84 -3.00
C GLN A 159 -8.17 10.24 -3.03
N LEU A 160 -8.92 10.35 -1.95
CA LEU A 160 -10.27 9.79 -1.86
C LEU A 160 -11.32 10.64 -2.57
N VAL A 161 -11.17 11.98 -2.59
CA VAL A 161 -12.20 12.90 -3.08
C VAL A 161 -11.96 13.32 -4.54
N GLU A 162 -10.70 13.49 -4.97
CA GLU A 162 -10.35 14.09 -6.27
C GLU A 162 -10.13 13.06 -7.42
N ARG A 163 -10.21 11.75 -7.16
CA ARG A 163 -10.06 10.71 -8.21
C ARG A 163 -11.33 10.54 -9.05
N THR A 164 -11.56 11.47 -9.95
CA THR A 164 -12.81 11.58 -10.72
C THR A 164 -13.10 10.41 -11.67
N GLU A 165 -12.09 9.80 -12.30
CA GLU A 165 -12.29 8.73 -13.29
C GLU A 165 -12.79 7.41 -12.67
N ILE A 166 -12.24 7.01 -11.52
CA ILE A 166 -12.65 5.81 -10.79
C ILE A 166 -13.98 6.06 -10.07
N ILE A 167 -14.13 7.24 -9.46
CA ILE A 167 -15.31 7.65 -8.70
C ILE A 167 -16.59 7.60 -9.56
N GLY A 168 -16.51 8.02 -10.83
CA GLY A 168 -17.68 8.01 -11.74
C GLY A 168 -18.29 6.62 -11.98
N LYS A 169 -17.46 5.56 -11.94
CA LYS A 169 -17.92 4.16 -12.08
C LYS A 169 -18.47 3.55 -10.80
N MET A 170 -18.20 4.17 -9.66
CA MET A 170 -18.61 3.71 -8.32
C MET A 170 -19.65 4.64 -7.69
N SER A 171 -20.29 5.54 -8.47
CA SER A 171 -21.17 6.60 -7.97
C SER A 171 -22.35 6.10 -7.11
N ASP A 172 -22.77 4.86 -7.32
CA ASP A 172 -23.91 4.29 -6.60
C ASP A 172 -23.62 3.91 -5.15
N PHE A 173 -22.36 3.76 -4.78
CA PHE A 173 -21.97 3.34 -3.42
C PHE A 173 -20.75 4.04 -2.86
N TYR A 174 -20.00 4.79 -3.67
CA TYR A 174 -18.78 5.46 -3.22
C TYR A 174 -18.98 6.97 -3.09
N ASP A 175 -18.72 7.48 -1.90
CA ASP A 175 -18.56 8.90 -1.62
C ASP A 175 -17.22 9.11 -0.88
N GLY A 176 -16.27 9.76 -1.55
CA GLY A 176 -14.93 9.97 -1.01
C GLY A 176 -14.90 10.80 0.27
N ASN A 177 -15.83 11.74 0.45
CA ASN A 177 -15.94 12.52 1.69
C ASN A 177 -16.42 11.63 2.85
N ASN A 178 -17.41 10.78 2.61
CA ASN A 178 -17.90 9.85 3.62
C ASN A 178 -16.81 8.84 4.00
N VAL A 179 -16.11 8.26 3.02
CA VAL A 179 -14.99 7.33 3.26
C VAL A 179 -13.90 8.01 4.09
N PHE A 180 -13.53 9.24 3.73
CA PHE A 180 -12.53 10.01 4.49
C PHE A 180 -13.00 10.27 5.93
N ASN A 181 -14.23 10.73 6.13
CA ASN A 181 -14.80 11.02 7.44
C ASN A 181 -14.85 9.77 8.33
N GLU A 182 -15.17 8.60 7.76
CA GLU A 182 -15.16 7.33 8.51
C GLU A 182 -13.74 6.93 8.93
N ILE A 183 -12.75 7.14 8.09
CA ILE A 183 -11.34 6.95 8.49
C ILE A 183 -10.99 7.92 9.61
N GLU A 184 -11.28 9.21 9.46
CA GLU A 184 -10.91 10.26 10.43
C GLU A 184 -11.53 10.00 11.82
N LYS A 185 -12.79 9.57 11.90
CA LYS A 185 -13.46 9.18 13.16
C LYS A 185 -12.75 8.03 13.89
N ARG A 186 -12.06 7.14 13.17
CA ARG A 186 -11.35 5.99 13.73
C ARG A 186 -9.90 6.29 14.13
N LEU A 187 -9.40 7.49 13.81
CA LEU A 187 -8.04 7.90 14.17
C LEU A 187 -7.96 8.31 15.65
N LYS A 188 -6.90 7.81 16.32
CA LYS A 188 -6.55 8.14 17.71
C LYS A 188 -5.63 9.37 17.78
#